data_0529cfa45f3d0b15c1367a182e99e99d
#
_entry.id   0529cfa45f3d0b15c1367a182e99e99d
#
_cell.length_a   1.000
_cell.length_b   1.000
_cell.length_c   1.000
_cell.angle_alpha   90.00
_cell.angle_beta   90.00
_cell.angle_gamma   90.00
#
_symmetry.space_group_name_H-M   'P 1'
#
loop_
_entity.id
_entity.type
_entity.pdbx_description
1 polymer ?
#
loop_
_entity_poly.entity_id
_entity_poly.type
_entity_poly.pdbx_seq_one_letter_code
_entity_poly.pdbx_strand_id
1 'polypeptide(L)'
;MNFQEKLHSGKFVITAEISPPKGIDTDGMLKEASLVKDIVDAINVTDNQRAVMRMSPLAACSALRQEGYETIMHLTCRDRNRLALQSELLGASSLGINNILVMSGDYPTKGDHAGAKPVYDLDSVQLLGLIQKLNAGYDFSGNRLEGKTGFCAGAVANTEINELMLIKLRKKIKMGAAFIQTQAVFDTGRFCEFMDKIDPI
;
A
#
# COMPACT_ATOMS: atom_id res chain seq x y z
N MET A 1 -12.37 6.24 15.57
CA MET A 1 -11.28 6.98 14.89
C MET A 1 -10.76 6.05 13.82
N ASN A 2 -10.82 6.43 12.55
CA ASN A 2 -10.27 5.62 11.46
C ASN A 2 -8.73 5.74 11.40
N PHE A 3 -8.07 4.94 10.54
CA PHE A 3 -6.61 4.91 10.43
C PHE A 3 -6.01 6.29 10.10
N GLN A 4 -6.60 7.01 9.14
CA GLN A 4 -6.14 8.34 8.73
C GLN A 4 -6.26 9.37 9.85
N GLU A 5 -7.38 9.37 10.57
CA GLU A 5 -7.59 10.25 11.74
C GLU A 5 -6.56 9.97 12.83
N LYS A 6 -6.24 8.69 13.05
CA LYS A 6 -5.26 8.30 14.06
C LYS A 6 -3.83 8.74 13.68
N LEU A 7 -3.44 8.60 12.42
CA LEU A 7 -2.16 9.13 11.91
C LEU A 7 -2.03 10.64 12.17
N HIS A 8 -3.07 11.42 11.87
CA HIS A 8 -3.05 12.87 12.06
C HIS A 8 -3.09 13.29 13.54
N SER A 9 -3.58 12.44 14.42
CA SER A 9 -3.68 12.75 15.85
C SER A 9 -2.35 12.64 16.61
N GLY A 10 -1.28 12.14 15.99
CA GLY A 10 -0.02 11.86 16.61
C GLY A 10 -0.03 10.66 17.59
N LYS A 11 -1.13 9.90 17.62
CA LYS A 11 -1.23 8.69 18.44
C LYS A 11 -0.41 7.56 17.83
N PHE A 12 0.10 6.68 18.70
CA PHE A 12 0.79 5.48 18.25
C PHE A 12 -0.17 4.58 17.47
N VAL A 13 0.25 4.13 16.29
CA VAL A 13 -0.55 3.29 15.37
C VAL A 13 0.06 1.90 15.33
N ILE A 14 -0.77 0.89 15.51
CA ILE A 14 -0.38 -0.52 15.42
C ILE A 14 -1.08 -1.12 14.21
N THR A 15 -0.32 -1.77 13.31
CA THR A 15 -0.88 -2.50 12.18
C THR A 15 -0.33 -3.92 12.15
N ALA A 16 -1.12 -4.87 11.63
CA ALA A 16 -0.67 -6.21 11.32
C ALA A 16 -0.65 -6.40 9.80
N GLU A 17 0.15 -7.36 9.32
CA GLU A 17 0.17 -7.73 7.90
C GLU A 17 -0.44 -9.12 7.74
N ILE A 18 -1.37 -9.25 6.79
CA ILE A 18 -2.01 -10.52 6.42
C ILE A 18 -1.88 -10.70 4.91
N SER A 19 -1.48 -11.91 4.50
CA SER A 19 -1.46 -12.29 3.10
C SER A 19 -2.80 -12.85 2.67
N PRO A 20 -3.35 -12.43 1.50
CA PRO A 20 -4.51 -13.07 0.92
C PRO A 20 -4.29 -14.58 0.70
N PRO A 21 -5.35 -15.40 0.70
CA PRO A 21 -5.23 -16.84 0.45
C PRO A 21 -4.75 -17.12 -0.97
N LYS A 22 -4.15 -18.29 -1.20
CA LYS A 22 -3.76 -18.77 -2.55
C LYS A 22 -4.94 -19.39 -3.32
N GLY A 23 -6.15 -19.16 -2.90
CA GLY A 23 -7.40 -19.64 -3.48
C GLY A 23 -8.54 -18.68 -3.15
N ILE A 24 -9.76 -19.22 -3.12
CA ILE A 24 -10.98 -18.43 -2.88
C ILE A 24 -11.47 -18.51 -1.41
N ASP A 25 -10.93 -19.42 -0.62
CA ASP A 25 -11.32 -19.60 0.77
C ASP A 25 -10.64 -18.56 1.66
N THR A 26 -11.45 -17.72 2.28
CA THR A 26 -11.01 -16.63 3.17
C THR A 26 -11.01 -16.98 4.64
N ASP A 27 -11.52 -18.13 5.06
CA ASP A 27 -11.71 -18.49 6.47
C ASP A 27 -10.40 -18.43 7.27
N GLY A 28 -9.32 -18.96 6.70
CA GLY A 28 -7.99 -18.89 7.32
C GLY A 28 -7.52 -17.47 7.55
N MET A 29 -7.67 -16.60 6.54
CA MET A 29 -7.33 -15.17 6.61
C MET A 29 -8.15 -14.43 7.66
N LEU A 30 -9.46 -14.66 7.69
CA LEU A 30 -10.37 -14.04 8.68
C LEU A 30 -10.08 -14.53 10.10
N LYS A 31 -9.71 -15.80 10.25
CA LYS A 31 -9.28 -16.35 11.54
C LYS A 31 -8.00 -15.71 12.03
N GLU A 32 -6.98 -15.52 11.17
CA GLU A 32 -5.76 -14.77 11.52
C GLU A 32 -6.09 -13.33 11.94
N ALA A 33 -6.94 -12.64 11.18
CA ALA A 33 -7.38 -11.29 11.50
C ALA A 33 -8.06 -11.21 12.87
N SER A 34 -8.85 -12.21 13.24
CA SER A 34 -9.58 -12.24 14.53
C SER A 34 -8.64 -12.28 15.74
N LEU A 35 -7.43 -12.81 15.61
CA LEU A 35 -6.44 -12.86 16.69
C LEU A 35 -5.89 -11.48 17.07
N VAL A 36 -5.99 -10.51 16.18
CA VAL A 36 -5.43 -9.17 16.37
C VAL A 36 -6.50 -8.06 16.40
N LYS A 37 -7.78 -8.41 16.36
CA LYS A 37 -8.90 -7.47 16.17
C LYS A 37 -8.90 -6.29 17.15
N ASP A 38 -8.62 -6.57 18.42
CA ASP A 38 -8.66 -5.55 19.48
C ASP A 38 -7.29 -4.90 19.75
N ILE A 39 -6.29 -5.24 18.95
CA ILE A 39 -4.91 -4.79 19.14
C ILE A 39 -4.48 -3.82 18.05
N VAL A 40 -4.93 -4.05 16.81
CA VAL A 40 -4.46 -3.29 15.65
C VAL A 40 -5.47 -2.22 15.20
N ASP A 41 -4.95 -1.16 14.65
CA ASP A 41 -5.73 -0.05 14.07
C ASP A 41 -6.10 -0.30 12.61
N ALA A 42 -5.28 -1.07 11.91
CA ALA A 42 -5.53 -1.48 10.53
C ALA A 42 -4.75 -2.76 10.17
N ILE A 43 -5.23 -3.45 9.14
CA ILE A 43 -4.59 -4.64 8.57
C ILE A 43 -4.01 -4.30 7.21
N ASN A 44 -2.70 -4.48 7.04
CA ASN A 44 -2.00 -4.46 5.77
C ASN A 44 -2.33 -5.74 4.98
N VAL A 45 -2.82 -5.60 3.76
CA VAL A 45 -3.19 -6.72 2.89
C VAL A 45 -2.25 -6.76 1.69
N THR A 46 -1.41 -7.78 1.60
CA THR A 46 -0.32 -7.84 0.62
C THR A 46 -0.79 -8.09 -0.81
N ASP A 47 -0.09 -7.53 -1.80
CA ASP A 47 -0.35 -7.69 -3.23
C ASP A 47 0.71 -8.62 -3.85
N ASN A 48 0.38 -9.91 -3.99
CA ASN A 48 1.26 -10.94 -4.54
C ASN A 48 2.70 -10.85 -3.98
N GLN A 49 2.82 -10.85 -2.65
CA GLN A 49 4.08 -10.71 -1.94
C GLN A 49 5.12 -11.72 -2.47
N ARG A 50 6.37 -11.27 -2.67
CA ARG A 50 7.45 -12.06 -3.28
C ARG A 50 7.12 -12.59 -4.68
N ALA A 51 6.21 -11.93 -5.40
CA ALA A 51 5.70 -12.37 -6.70
C ALA A 51 5.05 -13.79 -6.68
N VAL A 52 4.50 -14.20 -5.55
CA VAL A 52 3.71 -15.42 -5.41
C VAL A 52 2.23 -15.09 -5.63
N MET A 53 1.58 -15.80 -6.57
CA MET A 53 0.17 -15.59 -6.91
C MET A 53 -0.74 -15.88 -5.72
N ARG A 54 -1.63 -14.92 -5.42
CA ARG A 54 -2.65 -14.99 -4.38
C ARG A 54 -3.94 -14.30 -4.84
N MET A 55 -5.00 -14.41 -4.05
CA MET A 55 -6.22 -13.60 -4.24
C MET A 55 -5.86 -12.11 -4.32
N SER A 56 -6.60 -11.34 -5.12
CA SER A 56 -6.34 -9.90 -5.23
C SER A 56 -6.50 -9.19 -3.88
N PRO A 57 -5.65 -8.22 -3.57
CA PRO A 57 -5.76 -7.47 -2.31
C PRO A 57 -7.10 -6.73 -2.20
N LEU A 58 -7.69 -6.32 -3.31
CA LEU A 58 -9.01 -5.69 -3.34
C LEU A 58 -10.09 -6.61 -2.76
N ALA A 59 -10.15 -7.87 -3.22
CA ALA A 59 -11.12 -8.85 -2.74
C ALA A 59 -10.89 -9.19 -1.26
N ALA A 60 -9.64 -9.40 -0.86
CA ALA A 60 -9.27 -9.69 0.52
C ALA A 60 -9.59 -8.51 1.47
N CYS A 61 -9.29 -7.27 1.07
CA CYS A 61 -9.68 -6.08 1.83
C CYS A 61 -11.21 -5.97 1.96
N SER A 62 -11.95 -6.26 0.89
CA SER A 62 -13.42 -6.24 0.92
C SER A 62 -13.97 -7.24 1.95
N ALA A 63 -13.44 -8.48 1.97
CA ALA A 63 -13.84 -9.48 2.95
C ALA A 63 -13.53 -9.04 4.40
N LEU A 64 -12.33 -8.50 4.66
CA LEU A 64 -11.95 -7.99 5.98
C LEU A 64 -12.82 -6.80 6.41
N ARG A 65 -13.17 -5.91 5.49
CA ARG A 65 -14.05 -4.76 5.80
C ARG A 65 -15.47 -5.17 6.17
N GLN A 66 -16.00 -6.25 5.57
CA GLN A 66 -17.31 -6.80 5.95
C GLN A 66 -17.31 -7.28 7.41
N GLU A 67 -16.16 -7.73 7.93
CA GLU A 67 -15.96 -8.10 9.34
C GLU A 67 -15.60 -6.90 10.25
N GLY A 68 -15.62 -5.67 9.70
CA GLY A 68 -15.40 -4.42 10.43
C GLY A 68 -13.94 -4.02 10.63
N TYR A 69 -12.99 -4.62 9.89
CA TYR A 69 -11.60 -4.22 9.97
C TYR A 69 -11.31 -2.99 9.11
N GLU A 70 -10.46 -2.11 9.60
CA GLU A 70 -9.80 -1.10 8.79
C GLU A 70 -8.66 -1.76 8.01
N THR A 71 -8.53 -1.46 6.72
CA THR A 71 -7.55 -2.13 5.84
C THR A 71 -6.63 -1.13 5.16
N ILE A 72 -5.38 -1.54 4.94
CA ILE A 72 -4.40 -0.86 4.10
C ILE A 72 -4.13 -1.80 2.92
N MET A 73 -4.67 -1.47 1.75
CA MET A 73 -4.48 -2.26 0.54
C MET A 73 -3.10 -2.00 -0.04
N HIS A 74 -2.26 -3.02 -0.15
CA HIS A 74 -1.01 -2.93 -0.90
C HIS A 74 -1.31 -2.90 -2.39
N LEU A 75 -0.59 -2.05 -3.13
CA LEU A 75 -0.74 -1.93 -4.58
C LEU A 75 0.62 -1.84 -5.24
N THR A 76 0.94 -2.87 -6.04
CA THR A 76 2.21 -2.96 -6.77
C THR A 76 2.08 -2.42 -8.19
N CYS A 77 3.16 -1.81 -8.68
CA CYS A 77 3.29 -1.39 -10.08
C CYS A 77 3.61 -2.57 -11.02
N ARG A 78 3.97 -3.73 -10.47
CA ARG A 78 4.50 -4.87 -11.23
C ARG A 78 3.50 -5.46 -12.21
N ASP A 79 2.26 -5.70 -11.77
CA ASP A 79 1.33 -6.58 -12.47
C ASP A 79 0.29 -5.82 -13.31
N ARG A 80 0.19 -4.50 -13.17
CA ARG A 80 -0.89 -3.67 -13.74
C ARG A 80 -0.35 -2.47 -14.49
N ASN A 81 -0.92 -2.18 -15.68
CA ASN A 81 -0.68 -0.92 -16.35
C ASN A 81 -1.53 0.21 -15.71
N ARG A 82 -1.32 1.46 -16.17
CA ARG A 82 -2.01 2.64 -15.61
C ARG A 82 -3.53 2.60 -15.73
N LEU A 83 -4.10 1.91 -16.72
CA LEU A 83 -5.56 1.74 -16.82
C LEU A 83 -6.06 0.80 -15.72
N ALA A 84 -5.42 -0.36 -15.56
CA ALA A 84 -5.78 -1.33 -14.55
C ALA A 84 -5.57 -0.77 -13.13
N LEU A 85 -4.48 -0.02 -12.89
CA LEU A 85 -4.22 0.64 -11.59
C LEU A 85 -5.32 1.64 -11.24
N GLN A 86 -5.78 2.45 -12.19
CA GLN A 86 -6.88 3.40 -11.97
C GLN A 86 -8.20 2.68 -11.71
N SER A 87 -8.54 1.66 -12.49
CA SER A 87 -9.75 0.87 -12.30
C SER A 87 -9.77 0.19 -10.94
N GLU A 88 -8.64 -0.39 -10.52
CA GLU A 88 -8.48 -1.02 -9.21
C GLU A 88 -8.68 -0.01 -8.06
N LEU A 89 -8.07 1.18 -8.18
CA LEU A 89 -8.23 2.26 -7.19
C LEU A 89 -9.67 2.77 -7.13
N LEU A 90 -10.34 3.01 -8.25
CA LEU A 90 -11.74 3.42 -8.25
C LEU A 90 -12.63 2.35 -7.61
N GLY A 91 -12.39 1.07 -7.93
CA GLY A 91 -13.05 -0.06 -7.28
C GLY A 91 -12.81 -0.10 -5.78
N ALA A 92 -11.56 0.10 -5.32
CA ALA A 92 -11.23 0.17 -3.91
C ALA A 92 -11.98 1.30 -3.19
N SER A 93 -11.99 2.50 -3.76
CA SER A 93 -12.70 3.65 -3.20
C SER A 93 -14.21 3.41 -3.11
N SER A 94 -14.82 2.79 -4.13
CA SER A 94 -16.25 2.46 -4.14
C SER A 94 -16.65 1.43 -3.06
N LEU A 95 -15.71 0.57 -2.66
CA LEU A 95 -15.86 -0.39 -1.58
C LEU A 95 -15.44 0.19 -0.20
N GLY A 96 -15.11 1.48 -0.13
CA GLY A 96 -14.69 2.16 1.08
C GLY A 96 -13.26 1.81 1.53
N ILE A 97 -12.43 1.20 0.68
CA ILE A 97 -11.02 0.91 0.94
C ILE A 97 -10.22 2.16 0.57
N ASN A 98 -9.86 2.97 1.56
CA ASN A 98 -9.27 4.28 1.34
C ASN A 98 -7.80 4.40 1.76
N ASN A 99 -7.21 3.39 2.40
CA ASN A 99 -5.79 3.41 2.73
C ASN A 99 -5.03 2.50 1.76
N ILE A 100 -4.04 3.06 1.10
CA ILE A 100 -3.26 2.37 0.05
C ILE A 100 -1.78 2.43 0.41
N LEU A 101 -1.08 1.30 0.39
CA LEU A 101 0.37 1.27 0.47
C LEU A 101 0.96 0.99 -0.91
N VAL A 102 1.63 2.00 -1.46
CA VAL A 102 2.20 1.96 -2.82
C VAL A 102 3.61 1.37 -2.81
N MET A 103 3.85 0.42 -3.71
CA MET A 103 5.16 -0.20 -3.88
C MET A 103 5.45 -0.59 -5.33
N SER A 104 6.72 -0.79 -5.67
CA SER A 104 7.10 -1.27 -7.02
C SER A 104 6.76 -2.74 -7.23
N GLY A 105 6.92 -3.55 -6.21
CA GLY A 105 6.76 -5.01 -6.25
C GLY A 105 8.08 -5.74 -6.62
N ASP A 106 8.22 -6.97 -6.16
CA ASP A 106 9.34 -7.85 -6.50
C ASP A 106 9.25 -8.32 -7.95
N TYR A 107 10.40 -8.60 -8.57
CA TYR A 107 10.44 -9.11 -9.95
C TYR A 107 9.85 -10.53 -10.02
N PRO A 108 9.07 -10.89 -11.08
CA PRO A 108 8.37 -12.19 -11.18
C PRO A 108 9.25 -13.41 -11.04
N THR A 109 10.53 -13.33 -11.41
CA THR A 109 11.51 -14.43 -11.28
C THR A 109 11.77 -14.87 -9.83
N LYS A 110 11.35 -14.07 -8.83
CA LYS A 110 11.44 -14.41 -7.41
C LYS A 110 10.25 -15.25 -6.90
N GLY A 111 9.19 -15.34 -7.70
CA GLY A 111 7.93 -15.99 -7.32
C GLY A 111 7.68 -17.31 -8.00
N ASP A 112 6.44 -17.78 -7.90
CA ASP A 112 5.98 -19.07 -8.42
C ASP A 112 5.58 -19.04 -9.91
N HIS A 113 5.56 -17.87 -10.53
CA HIS A 113 5.26 -17.66 -11.94
C HIS A 113 6.40 -16.88 -12.63
N ALA A 114 7.60 -17.46 -12.64
CA ALA A 114 8.81 -16.79 -13.16
C ALA A 114 8.70 -16.33 -14.63
N GLY A 115 7.82 -16.95 -15.41
CA GLY A 115 7.53 -16.56 -16.81
C GLY A 115 6.53 -15.41 -16.95
N ALA A 116 5.93 -14.92 -15.87
CA ALA A 116 5.03 -13.76 -15.93
C ALA A 116 5.80 -12.52 -16.39
N LYS A 117 5.21 -11.76 -17.32
CA LYS A 117 5.82 -10.53 -17.81
C LYS A 117 5.47 -9.37 -16.89
N PRO A 118 6.45 -8.69 -16.28
CA PRO A 118 6.17 -7.51 -15.48
C PRO A 118 5.74 -6.35 -16.37
N VAL A 119 4.88 -5.50 -15.87
CA VAL A 119 4.33 -4.35 -16.59
C VAL A 119 5.12 -3.09 -16.28
N TYR A 120 5.20 -2.69 -15.00
CA TYR A 120 5.91 -1.47 -14.54
C TYR A 120 5.65 -0.24 -15.42
N ASP A 121 4.40 -0.05 -15.89
CA ASP A 121 3.99 1.13 -16.68
C ASP A 121 4.12 2.43 -15.86
N LEU A 122 3.90 2.36 -14.56
CA LEU A 122 4.19 3.41 -13.59
C LEU A 122 5.21 2.88 -12.57
N ASP A 123 6.04 3.79 -12.05
CA ASP A 123 6.80 3.52 -10.83
C ASP A 123 6.00 3.95 -9.58
N SER A 124 6.53 3.65 -8.39
CA SER A 124 5.85 3.97 -7.13
C SER A 124 5.67 5.48 -6.87
N VAL A 125 6.53 6.33 -7.43
CA VAL A 125 6.42 7.80 -7.33
C VAL A 125 5.30 8.30 -8.24
N GLN A 126 5.24 7.77 -9.47
CA GLN A 126 4.19 8.09 -10.44
C GLN A 126 2.81 7.58 -9.97
N LEU A 127 2.76 6.40 -9.32
CA LEU A 127 1.52 5.86 -8.77
C LEU A 127 0.98 6.73 -7.61
N LEU A 128 1.86 7.25 -6.75
CA LEU A 128 1.45 8.24 -5.74
C LEU A 128 0.87 9.49 -6.39
N GLY A 129 1.53 10.02 -7.43
CA GLY A 129 1.03 11.16 -8.20
C GLY A 129 -0.32 10.89 -8.88
N LEU A 130 -0.54 9.67 -9.37
CA LEU A 130 -1.84 9.23 -9.87
C LEU A 130 -2.92 9.28 -8.78
N ILE A 131 -2.63 8.75 -7.59
CA ILE A 131 -3.58 8.77 -6.46
C ILE A 131 -3.97 10.22 -6.09
N GLN A 132 -3.01 11.16 -6.10
CA GLN A 132 -3.33 12.58 -5.87
C GLN A 132 -4.26 13.16 -6.95
N LYS A 133 -4.10 12.77 -8.22
CA LYS A 133 -5.01 13.18 -9.28
C LYS A 133 -6.42 12.63 -9.06
N LEU A 134 -6.55 11.34 -8.71
CA LEU A 134 -7.85 10.73 -8.40
C LEU A 134 -8.53 11.42 -7.20
N ASN A 135 -7.76 11.77 -6.15
CA ASN A 135 -8.25 12.54 -5.01
C ASN A 135 -8.69 13.96 -5.41
N ALA A 136 -8.09 14.54 -6.44
CA ALA A 136 -8.50 15.81 -7.01
C ALA A 136 -9.68 15.70 -8.00
N GLY A 137 -10.14 14.48 -8.33
CA GLY A 137 -11.24 14.23 -9.27
C GLY A 137 -10.84 14.14 -10.74
N TYR A 138 -9.60 13.76 -11.02
CA TYR A 138 -9.09 13.63 -12.39
C TYR A 138 -8.41 12.27 -12.59
N ASP A 139 -8.50 11.71 -13.79
CA ASP A 139 -7.73 10.54 -14.20
C ASP A 139 -6.25 10.89 -14.49
N PHE A 140 -5.45 9.89 -14.83
CA PHE A 140 -4.02 10.11 -15.14
C PHE A 140 -3.82 11.06 -16.33
N SER A 141 -4.71 11.03 -17.33
CA SER A 141 -4.65 11.86 -18.54
C SER A 141 -5.21 13.26 -18.34
N GLY A 142 -5.84 13.54 -17.18
CA GLY A 142 -6.42 14.85 -16.85
C GLY A 142 -7.90 14.97 -17.19
N ASN A 143 -8.58 13.87 -17.54
CA ASN A 143 -10.02 13.90 -17.73
C ASN A 143 -10.72 13.91 -16.37
N ARG A 144 -11.83 14.63 -16.28
CA ARG A 144 -12.62 14.75 -15.06
C ARG A 144 -13.35 13.44 -14.74
N LEU A 145 -13.31 13.03 -13.47
CA LEU A 145 -14.05 11.88 -12.95
C LEU A 145 -15.46 12.28 -12.52
N GLU A 146 -16.37 11.31 -12.51
CA GLU A 146 -17.66 11.41 -11.85
C GLU A 146 -17.49 11.15 -10.34
N GLY A 147 -17.14 12.18 -9.60
CA GLY A 147 -16.75 12.11 -8.20
C GLY A 147 -15.23 12.18 -8.01
N LYS A 148 -14.79 12.07 -6.78
CA LYS A 148 -13.38 12.06 -6.39
C LYS A 148 -13.14 11.00 -5.33
N THR A 149 -11.93 10.48 -5.26
CA THR A 149 -11.51 9.55 -4.20
C THR A 149 -11.04 10.31 -2.95
N GLY A 150 -10.80 9.59 -1.86
CA GLY A 150 -10.30 10.15 -0.60
C GLY A 150 -9.18 9.28 -0.02
N PHE A 151 -8.21 8.88 -0.85
CA PHE A 151 -7.15 7.99 -0.43
C PHE A 151 -6.15 8.65 0.52
N CYS A 152 -5.84 7.92 1.61
CA CYS A 152 -4.63 8.07 2.39
C CYS A 152 -3.58 7.11 1.82
N ALA A 153 -2.61 7.64 1.08
CA ALA A 153 -1.59 6.83 0.43
C ALA A 153 -0.29 6.82 1.24
N GLY A 154 0.25 5.64 1.50
CA GLY A 154 1.58 5.44 2.05
C GLY A 154 2.55 4.92 1.01
N ALA A 155 3.83 4.93 1.35
CA ALA A 155 4.89 4.37 0.53
C ALA A 155 5.88 3.57 1.36
N VAL A 156 6.55 2.60 0.71
CA VAL A 156 7.59 1.81 1.38
C VAL A 156 8.95 2.51 1.31
N ALA A 157 9.76 2.34 2.35
CA ALA A 157 11.17 2.73 2.37
C ALA A 157 12.04 1.57 2.86
N ASN A 158 13.32 1.57 2.42
CA ASN A 158 14.34 0.75 3.02
C ASN A 158 15.09 1.59 4.07
N THR A 159 15.42 1.01 5.20
CA THR A 159 16.24 1.65 6.25
C THR A 159 17.73 1.70 5.89
N GLU A 160 18.19 0.90 4.93
CA GLU A 160 19.53 1.04 4.35
C GLU A 160 19.54 2.22 3.38
N ILE A 161 19.97 3.38 3.85
CA ILE A 161 19.90 4.63 3.10
C ILE A 161 21.23 4.98 2.43
N ASN A 162 21.13 5.15 1.10
CA ASN A 162 22.08 5.93 0.33
C ASN A 162 21.40 7.19 -0.23
N GLU A 163 22.19 8.09 -0.82
CA GLU A 163 21.70 9.36 -1.35
C GLU A 163 20.55 9.21 -2.37
N LEU A 164 20.63 8.21 -3.26
CA LEU A 164 19.58 7.95 -4.26
C LEU A 164 18.25 7.53 -3.61
N MET A 165 18.32 6.76 -2.53
CA MET A 165 17.12 6.36 -1.76
C MET A 165 16.50 7.54 -1.04
N LEU A 166 17.29 8.46 -0.49
CA LEU A 166 16.80 9.70 0.11
C LEU A 166 16.10 10.59 -0.94
N ILE A 167 16.68 10.74 -2.12
CA ILE A 167 16.07 11.48 -3.24
C ILE A 167 14.73 10.85 -3.62
N LYS A 168 14.67 9.52 -3.70
CA LYS A 168 13.43 8.79 -4.02
C LYS A 168 12.39 8.96 -2.91
N LEU A 169 12.80 8.90 -1.65
CA LEU A 169 11.90 9.11 -0.51
C LEU A 169 11.30 10.53 -0.52
N ARG A 170 12.14 11.55 -0.72
CA ARG A 170 11.68 12.95 -0.89
C ARG A 170 10.66 13.10 -2.01
N LYS A 171 10.90 12.43 -3.15
CA LYS A 171 9.93 12.42 -4.26
C LYS A 171 8.62 11.77 -3.86
N LYS A 172 8.63 10.65 -3.11
CA LYS A 172 7.42 9.99 -2.62
C LYS A 172 6.61 10.89 -1.69
N ILE A 173 7.27 11.56 -0.74
CA ILE A 173 6.63 12.51 0.18
C ILE A 173 6.04 13.68 -0.61
N LYS A 174 6.81 14.28 -1.53
CA LYS A 174 6.32 15.36 -2.40
C LYS A 174 5.12 14.95 -3.26
N MET A 175 5.02 13.67 -3.65
CA MET A 175 3.89 13.11 -4.38
C MET A 175 2.74 12.66 -3.46
N GLY A 176 2.74 13.06 -2.18
CA GLY A 176 1.61 12.93 -1.28
C GLY A 176 1.59 11.62 -0.49
N ALA A 177 2.73 10.97 -0.25
CA ALA A 177 2.79 9.89 0.73
C ALA A 177 2.51 10.45 2.13
N ALA A 178 1.40 10.03 2.73
CA ALA A 178 0.95 10.47 4.06
C ALA A 178 1.63 9.68 5.19
N PHE A 179 2.16 8.51 4.90
CA PHE A 179 2.94 7.68 5.83
C PHE A 179 3.99 6.86 5.08
N ILE A 180 5.01 6.44 5.81
CA ILE A 180 6.08 5.58 5.28
C ILE A 180 6.11 4.29 6.08
N GLN A 181 6.08 3.16 5.40
CA GLN A 181 6.30 1.84 5.98
C GLN A 181 7.69 1.34 5.60
N THR A 182 8.52 1.08 6.60
CA THR A 182 9.87 0.52 6.37
C THR A 182 9.82 -1.00 6.19
N GLN A 183 10.91 -1.57 5.69
CA GLN A 183 11.17 -2.99 5.89
C GLN A 183 11.31 -3.30 7.37
N ALA A 184 11.18 -4.60 7.76
CA ALA A 184 11.34 -5.01 9.15
C ALA A 184 12.67 -4.51 9.74
N VAL A 185 12.59 -3.88 10.91
CA VAL A 185 13.73 -3.32 11.61
C VAL A 185 14.19 -4.30 12.68
N PHE A 186 15.41 -4.80 12.55
CA PHE A 186 16.06 -5.67 13.54
C PHE A 186 17.26 -4.98 14.20
N ASP A 187 17.77 -3.90 13.62
CA ASP A 187 18.88 -3.10 14.12
C ASP A 187 18.37 -1.69 14.44
N THR A 188 18.20 -1.42 15.73
CA THR A 188 17.71 -0.13 16.21
C THR A 188 18.69 1.01 15.97
N GLY A 189 20.01 0.75 15.99
CA GLY A 189 21.04 1.75 15.69
C GLY A 189 20.90 2.26 14.25
N ARG A 190 20.80 1.36 13.29
CA ARG A 190 20.56 1.71 11.87
C ARG A 190 19.22 2.43 11.67
N PHE A 191 18.21 2.08 12.44
CA PHE A 191 16.94 2.77 12.38
C PHE A 191 17.04 4.21 12.90
N CYS A 192 17.76 4.44 13.99
CA CYS A 192 18.02 5.80 14.49
C CYS A 192 18.77 6.64 13.44
N GLU A 193 19.83 6.09 12.82
CA GLU A 193 20.54 6.76 11.73
C GLU A 193 19.63 7.07 10.52
N PHE A 194 18.67 6.18 10.23
CA PHE A 194 17.66 6.42 9.23
C PHE A 194 16.77 7.60 9.61
N MET A 195 16.25 7.61 10.84
CA MET A 195 15.40 8.70 11.33
C MET A 195 16.10 10.04 11.31
N ASP A 196 17.36 10.12 11.76
CA ASP A 196 18.17 11.35 11.73
C ASP A 196 18.34 11.93 10.31
N LYS A 197 18.42 11.06 9.30
CA LYS A 197 18.55 11.46 7.89
C LYS A 197 17.23 11.90 7.25
N ILE A 198 16.09 11.44 7.75
CA ILE A 198 14.78 11.77 7.19
C ILE A 198 14.05 12.87 7.94
N ASP A 199 14.42 13.15 9.19
CA ASP A 199 13.81 14.20 10.02
C ASP A 199 13.76 15.59 9.32
N PRO A 200 14.75 15.99 8.50
CA PRO A 200 14.70 17.24 7.74
C PRO A 200 13.85 17.18 6.46
N ILE A 201 13.20 16.07 6.13
CA ILE A 201 12.44 15.89 4.88
C ILE A 201 10.97 16.19 5.09
#